data_39c7dee8349fcb0880b872c85bda0a75
#
_entry.id   39c7dee8349fcb0880b872c85bda0a75
#
_cell.length_a   1.000
_cell.length_b   1.000
_cell.length_c   1.000
_cell.angle_alpha   90.00
_cell.angle_beta   90.00
_cell.angle_gamma   90.00
#
_symmetry.space_group_name_H-M   'P 1'
#
loop_
_entity.id
_entity.type
_entity.pdbx_description
1 polymer ?
#
loop_
_entity_poly.entity_id
_entity_poly.type
_entity_poly.pdbx_seq_one_letter_code
_entity_poly.pdbx_strand_id
1 'polypeptide(L)'
;LAGLSCWDVWSNLTLRDLIKRTSIYREQKAFQRAGEFERKALQKVAHVIGRTSWDRVHALAVNPKLHYHFCNENLRSAFYGPQWNIETKENFSLFLSQGTYPLKGLHIVLKAMYLLKANYPDLHLYIAGNDITSVSLIHYSSYGKYLKKMIKKYDLRTNITFTGPLDADSMVKYYLRAHVFICPSAIENSPNSLGEAQLL
;
A
#
# COMPACT_ATOMS: atom_id res chain seq x y z
N LEU A 1 -3.86 6.70 11.85
CA LEU A 1 -3.54 7.53 10.66
C LEU A 1 -2.27 7.06 9.93
N ALA A 2 -1.90 5.77 10.04
CA ALA A 2 -0.75 5.17 9.34
C ALA A 2 0.56 6.00 9.50
N GLY A 3 0.85 6.49 10.71
CA GLY A 3 2.03 7.30 11.00
C GLY A 3 1.95 8.78 10.62
N LEU A 4 0.80 9.25 10.11
CA LEU A 4 0.56 10.68 9.87
C LEU A 4 0.11 11.37 11.15
N SER A 5 0.67 12.55 11.45
CA SER A 5 0.19 13.40 12.54
C SER A 5 -1.11 14.11 12.17
N CYS A 6 -1.85 14.59 13.17
CA CYS A 6 -3.03 15.44 12.92
C CYS A 6 -2.66 16.70 12.12
N TRP A 7 -1.47 17.24 12.34
CA TRP A 7 -0.96 18.40 11.61
C TRP A 7 -0.71 18.08 10.14
N ASP A 8 -0.14 16.91 9.82
CA ASP A 8 0.06 16.46 8.43
C ASP A 8 -1.27 16.38 7.67
N VAL A 9 -2.31 15.90 8.34
CA VAL A 9 -3.66 15.82 7.75
C VAL A 9 -4.24 17.22 7.53
N TRP A 10 -4.20 18.07 8.56
CA TRP A 10 -4.85 19.37 8.55
C TRP A 10 -4.18 20.35 7.58
N SER A 11 -2.85 20.44 7.60
CA SER A 11 -2.07 21.33 6.74
C SER A 11 -2.08 20.96 5.26
N ASN A 12 -2.58 19.77 4.92
CA ASN A 12 -2.66 19.28 3.55
C ASN A 12 -4.08 19.18 3.00
N LEU A 13 -5.11 19.65 3.71
CA LEU A 13 -6.48 19.70 3.20
C LEU A 13 -6.52 20.42 1.84
N THR A 14 -7.35 19.89 0.93
CA THR A 14 -7.55 20.40 -0.42
C THR A 14 -8.98 20.85 -0.63
N LEU A 15 -9.22 21.68 -1.65
CA LEU A 15 -10.56 22.09 -2.04
C LEU A 15 -11.43 20.87 -2.41
N ARG A 16 -10.84 19.86 -3.06
CA ARG A 16 -11.50 18.58 -3.34
C ARG A 16 -11.99 17.89 -2.08
N ASP A 17 -11.18 17.86 -1.02
CA ASP A 17 -11.53 17.20 0.24
C ASP A 17 -12.69 17.91 0.93
N LEU A 18 -12.79 19.24 0.77
CA LEU A 18 -13.90 20.03 1.28
C LEU A 18 -15.20 19.74 0.49
N ILE A 19 -15.14 19.77 -0.85
CA ILE A 19 -16.28 19.56 -1.74
C ILE A 19 -16.77 18.10 -1.66
N LYS A 20 -15.84 17.13 -1.84
CA LYS A 20 -16.18 15.69 -1.85
C LYS A 20 -16.28 15.08 -0.45
N ARG A 21 -15.97 15.85 0.58
CA ARG A 21 -15.95 15.39 1.98
C ARG A 21 -15.06 14.16 2.21
N THR A 22 -13.89 14.06 1.53
CA THR A 22 -12.97 12.90 1.50
C THR A 22 -11.62 13.19 2.13
N SER A 23 -11.56 13.85 3.27
CA SER A 23 -10.27 14.02 3.98
C SER A 23 -9.82 12.70 4.64
N ILE A 24 -8.50 12.53 4.87
CA ILE A 24 -7.91 11.37 5.57
C ILE A 24 -8.64 11.10 6.91
N TYR A 25 -9.01 12.13 7.64
CA TYR A 25 -9.78 12.01 8.89
C TYR A 25 -11.19 11.45 8.68
N ARG A 26 -11.86 11.85 7.60
CA ARG A 26 -13.20 11.33 7.26
C ARG A 26 -13.14 9.90 6.76
N GLU A 27 -12.11 9.56 6.00
CA GLU A 27 -11.84 8.17 5.60
C GLU A 27 -11.62 7.29 6.83
N GLN A 28 -10.85 7.74 7.82
CA GLN A 28 -10.68 7.01 9.07
C GLN A 28 -12.02 6.78 9.78
N LYS A 29 -12.87 7.79 9.87
CA LYS A 29 -14.23 7.63 10.46
C LYS A 29 -15.11 6.68 9.63
N ALA A 30 -14.98 6.70 8.30
CA ALA A 30 -15.71 5.76 7.44
C ALA A 30 -15.27 4.31 7.69
N PHE A 31 -13.95 4.06 7.82
CA PHE A 31 -13.43 2.74 8.20
C PHE A 31 -13.91 2.29 9.58
N GLN A 32 -13.94 3.19 10.57
CA GLN A 32 -14.47 2.85 11.91
C GLN A 32 -15.94 2.41 11.84
N ARG A 33 -16.78 3.14 11.08
CA ARG A 33 -18.19 2.79 10.88
C ARG A 33 -18.35 1.47 10.12
N ALA A 34 -17.56 1.24 9.05
CA ALA A 34 -17.56 -0.02 8.33
C ALA A 34 -17.21 -1.19 9.25
N GLY A 35 -16.18 -1.03 10.11
CA GLY A 35 -15.79 -2.03 11.10
C GLY A 35 -16.88 -2.35 12.12
N GLU A 36 -17.76 -1.39 12.47
CA GLU A 36 -18.93 -1.66 13.32
C GLU A 36 -19.95 -2.58 12.61
N PHE A 37 -20.18 -2.37 11.31
CA PHE A 37 -21.05 -3.25 10.53
C PHE A 37 -20.46 -4.65 10.37
N GLU A 38 -19.18 -4.75 10.07
CA GLU A 38 -18.44 -6.02 9.97
C GLU A 38 -18.52 -6.80 11.29
N ARG A 39 -18.29 -6.13 12.43
CA ARG A 39 -18.43 -6.74 13.76
C ARG A 39 -19.83 -7.28 14.01
N LYS A 40 -20.87 -6.52 13.66
CA LYS A 40 -22.27 -6.95 13.79
C LYS A 40 -22.58 -8.14 12.87
N ALA A 41 -22.01 -8.18 11.68
CA ALA A 41 -22.14 -9.31 10.75
C ALA A 41 -21.47 -10.56 11.32
N LEU A 42 -20.21 -10.46 11.78
CA LEU A 42 -19.49 -11.56 12.40
C LEU A 42 -20.20 -12.16 13.63
N GLN A 43 -20.89 -11.33 14.42
CA GLN A 43 -21.68 -11.80 15.57
C GLN A 43 -22.87 -12.69 15.18
N LYS A 44 -23.36 -12.60 13.94
CA LYS A 44 -24.56 -13.28 13.45
C LYS A 44 -24.30 -14.51 12.58
N VAL A 45 -23.07 -14.64 12.04
CA VAL A 45 -22.72 -15.75 11.14
C VAL A 45 -22.25 -16.97 11.94
N ALA A 46 -22.57 -18.17 11.45
CA ALA A 46 -22.11 -19.43 12.02
C ALA A 46 -20.76 -19.89 11.43
N HIS A 47 -20.45 -19.50 10.20
CA HIS A 47 -19.26 -19.93 9.47
C HIS A 47 -18.52 -18.71 8.87
N VAL A 48 -17.19 -18.75 8.94
CA VAL A 48 -16.29 -17.75 8.33
C VAL A 48 -15.17 -18.48 7.62
N ILE A 49 -14.84 -18.03 6.41
CA ILE A 49 -13.66 -18.47 5.67
C ILE A 49 -12.60 -17.38 5.79
N GLY A 50 -11.37 -17.77 6.16
CA GLY A 50 -10.25 -16.83 6.25
C GLY A 50 -8.93 -17.49 5.90
N ARG A 51 -7.85 -16.74 5.95
CA ARG A 51 -6.56 -17.10 5.35
C ARG A 51 -5.42 -17.25 6.34
N THR A 52 -5.55 -16.67 7.53
CA THR A 52 -4.46 -16.59 8.50
C THR A 52 -4.91 -16.90 9.92
N SER A 53 -3.96 -17.25 10.77
CA SER A 53 -4.22 -17.37 12.21
C SER A 53 -4.59 -16.01 12.83
N TRP A 54 -4.10 -14.90 12.25
CA TRP A 54 -4.41 -13.56 12.73
C TRP A 54 -5.90 -13.23 12.56
N ASP A 55 -6.47 -13.41 11.36
CA ASP A 55 -7.90 -13.16 11.13
C ASP A 55 -8.80 -14.15 11.89
N ARG A 56 -8.36 -15.42 12.04
CA ARG A 56 -9.05 -16.40 12.87
C ARG A 56 -9.19 -15.93 14.31
N VAL A 57 -8.11 -15.47 14.92
CA VAL A 57 -8.12 -14.99 16.31
C VAL A 57 -9.07 -13.79 16.45
N HIS A 58 -9.04 -12.85 15.50
CA HIS A 58 -9.90 -11.68 15.52
C HIS A 58 -11.38 -12.02 15.31
N ALA A 59 -11.69 -12.95 14.40
CA ALA A 59 -13.05 -13.42 14.18
C ALA A 59 -13.62 -14.13 15.42
N LEU A 60 -12.84 -15.02 16.02
CA LEU A 60 -13.23 -15.73 17.26
C LEU A 60 -13.34 -14.80 18.47
N ALA A 61 -12.53 -13.72 18.53
CA ALA A 61 -12.68 -12.70 19.58
C ALA A 61 -14.01 -11.94 19.49
N VAL A 62 -14.57 -11.80 18.28
CA VAL A 62 -15.88 -11.17 18.06
C VAL A 62 -17.03 -12.15 18.26
N ASN A 63 -16.88 -13.39 17.81
CA ASN A 63 -17.90 -14.45 17.93
C ASN A 63 -17.23 -15.79 18.26
N PRO A 64 -17.10 -16.15 19.55
CA PRO A 64 -16.46 -17.41 19.97
C PRO A 64 -17.16 -18.68 19.49
N LYS A 65 -18.41 -18.59 19.02
CA LYS A 65 -19.22 -19.73 18.56
C LYS A 65 -19.09 -20.00 17.06
N LEU A 66 -18.40 -19.13 16.29
CA LEU A 66 -18.29 -19.33 14.85
C LEU A 66 -17.34 -20.49 14.50
N HIS A 67 -17.64 -21.16 13.40
CA HIS A 67 -16.77 -22.15 12.79
C HIS A 67 -15.88 -21.45 11.76
N TYR A 68 -14.57 -21.44 12.03
CA TYR A 68 -13.58 -20.86 11.13
C TYR A 68 -13.05 -21.92 10.16
N HIS A 69 -13.12 -21.63 8.86
CA HIS A 69 -12.59 -22.47 7.79
C HIS A 69 -11.38 -21.78 7.17
N PHE A 70 -10.26 -22.52 7.12
CA PHE A 70 -9.04 -22.02 6.52
C PHE A 70 -9.07 -22.27 5.01
N CYS A 71 -8.86 -21.23 4.21
CA CYS A 71 -8.80 -21.34 2.75
C CYS A 71 -7.80 -20.32 2.20
N ASN A 72 -6.71 -20.81 1.63
CA ASN A 72 -5.75 -19.96 0.94
C ASN A 72 -6.29 -19.52 -0.42
N GLU A 73 -5.96 -18.31 -0.81
CA GLU A 73 -6.20 -17.78 -2.14
C GLU A 73 -5.05 -18.18 -3.08
N ASN A 74 -5.37 -18.58 -4.30
CA ASN A 74 -4.38 -18.75 -5.35
C ASN A 74 -3.91 -17.39 -5.85
N LEU A 75 -2.61 -17.25 -6.02
CA LEU A 75 -2.04 -16.07 -6.63
C LEU A 75 -2.23 -16.10 -8.17
N ARG A 76 -2.00 -14.95 -8.81
CA ARG A 76 -2.18 -14.82 -10.26
C ARG A 76 -1.23 -15.76 -11.01
N SER A 77 -1.71 -16.43 -12.04
CA SER A 77 -0.97 -17.48 -12.78
C SER A 77 0.35 -16.98 -13.39
N ALA A 78 0.43 -15.71 -13.80
CA ALA A 78 1.64 -15.11 -14.36
C ALA A 78 2.85 -15.12 -13.40
N PHE A 79 2.64 -15.30 -12.11
CA PHE A 79 3.71 -15.32 -11.10
C PHE A 79 4.32 -16.72 -10.87
N TYR A 80 3.71 -17.78 -11.43
CA TYR A 80 4.25 -19.13 -11.33
C TYR A 80 5.16 -19.40 -12.54
N GLY A 81 6.44 -19.63 -12.29
CA GLY A 81 7.41 -20.00 -13.32
C GLY A 81 8.59 -19.05 -13.47
N PRO A 82 8.41 -17.72 -13.72
CA PRO A 82 9.52 -16.78 -13.71
C PRO A 82 10.21 -16.77 -12.35
N GLN A 83 11.53 -16.55 -12.34
CA GLN A 83 12.31 -16.46 -11.09
C GLN A 83 13.21 -15.23 -11.07
N TRP A 84 13.24 -14.55 -9.96
CA TRP A 84 14.12 -13.43 -9.73
C TRP A 84 15.58 -13.90 -9.67
N ASN A 85 16.48 -13.11 -10.29
CA ASN A 85 17.88 -13.41 -10.32
C ASN A 85 18.70 -12.18 -9.94
N ILE A 86 19.62 -12.36 -8.99
CA ILE A 86 20.52 -11.30 -8.50
C ILE A 86 21.39 -10.71 -9.60
N GLU A 87 21.72 -11.48 -10.63
CA GLU A 87 22.61 -11.04 -11.73
C GLU A 87 21.87 -10.12 -12.74
N THR A 88 20.55 -10.24 -12.85
CA THR A 88 19.76 -9.51 -13.85
C THR A 88 18.96 -8.36 -13.30
N LYS A 89 18.94 -8.20 -11.97
CA LYS A 89 18.23 -7.09 -11.32
C LYS A 89 18.84 -5.73 -11.63
N GLU A 90 18.06 -4.69 -11.57
CA GLU A 90 18.53 -3.31 -11.57
C GLU A 90 19.05 -2.93 -10.17
N ASN A 91 20.33 -2.58 -10.08
CA ASN A 91 20.94 -2.22 -8.81
C ASN A 91 20.25 -0.99 -8.18
N PHE A 92 20.15 -0.99 -6.84
CA PHE A 92 19.54 0.08 -6.05
C PHE A 92 18.10 0.43 -6.44
N SER A 93 17.38 -0.49 -7.10
CA SER A 93 15.98 -0.31 -7.45
C SER A 93 15.05 -0.92 -6.40
N LEU A 94 14.01 -0.18 -6.08
CA LEU A 94 12.96 -0.55 -5.15
C LEU A 94 11.64 -0.66 -5.91
N PHE A 95 10.79 -1.63 -5.57
CA PHE A 95 9.45 -1.73 -6.14
C PHE A 95 8.38 -1.74 -5.07
N LEU A 96 7.38 -0.89 -5.24
CA LEU A 96 6.19 -0.78 -4.40
C LEU A 96 4.95 -1.04 -5.26
N SER A 97 4.21 -2.09 -4.94
CA SER A 97 3.06 -2.53 -5.72
C SER A 97 1.83 -1.60 -5.62
N GLN A 98 1.77 -0.73 -4.62
CA GLN A 98 0.69 0.24 -4.44
C GLN A 98 1.09 1.35 -3.46
N GLY A 99 0.87 2.63 -3.82
CA GLY A 99 1.21 3.78 -2.97
C GLY A 99 0.14 4.87 -2.91
N THR A 100 -1.11 4.59 -3.36
CA THR A 100 -2.12 5.63 -3.61
C THR A 100 -2.86 6.14 -2.38
N TYR A 101 -2.77 5.45 -1.24
CA TYR A 101 -3.43 5.87 0.01
C TYR A 101 -2.55 5.59 1.25
N PRO A 102 -2.79 6.29 2.37
CA PRO A 102 -1.87 6.31 3.53
C PRO A 102 -1.53 4.96 4.13
N LEU A 103 -2.51 4.03 4.18
CA LEU A 103 -2.30 2.69 4.75
C LEU A 103 -1.22 1.89 4.02
N LYS A 104 -0.98 2.17 2.73
CA LYS A 104 0.08 1.50 1.93
C LYS A 104 1.49 2.07 2.15
N GLY A 105 1.63 3.09 2.96
CA GLY A 105 2.91 3.49 3.55
C GLY A 105 3.93 4.16 2.62
N LEU A 106 3.56 4.64 1.41
CA LEU A 106 4.52 5.31 0.51
C LEU A 106 5.29 6.44 1.21
N HIS A 107 4.63 7.22 2.07
CA HIS A 107 5.27 8.29 2.84
C HIS A 107 6.37 7.79 3.80
N ILE A 108 6.28 6.53 4.27
CA ILE A 108 7.32 5.90 5.07
C ILE A 108 8.53 5.56 4.20
N VAL A 109 8.28 5.03 2.99
CA VAL A 109 9.35 4.73 2.01
C VAL A 109 10.10 6.01 1.63
N LEU A 110 9.38 7.12 1.38
CA LEU A 110 10.02 8.40 1.06
C LEU A 110 10.93 8.91 2.19
N LYS A 111 10.54 8.71 3.45
CA LYS A 111 11.40 9.03 4.60
C LYS A 111 12.65 8.15 4.63
N ALA A 112 12.50 6.85 4.40
CA ALA A 112 13.62 5.90 4.34
C ALA A 112 14.59 6.26 3.19
N MET A 113 14.07 6.55 2.00
CA MET A 113 14.88 6.98 0.85
C MET A 113 15.68 8.25 1.15
N TYR A 114 15.07 9.23 1.82
CA TYR A 114 15.78 10.45 2.23
C TYR A 114 16.99 10.14 3.12
N LEU A 115 16.85 9.20 4.07
CA LEU A 115 17.95 8.80 4.94
C LEU A 115 19.05 8.03 4.20
N LEU A 116 18.68 7.30 3.16
CA LEU A 116 19.60 6.47 2.38
C LEU A 116 20.28 7.22 1.22
N LYS A 117 19.69 8.32 0.73
CA LYS A 117 20.11 9.02 -0.49
C LYS A 117 21.59 9.46 -0.45
N ALA A 118 22.10 9.85 0.71
CA ALA A 118 23.50 10.27 0.84
C ALA A 118 24.49 9.14 0.53
N ASN A 119 24.17 7.90 0.93
CA ASN A 119 25.01 6.73 0.73
C ASN A 119 24.70 5.99 -0.59
N TYR A 120 23.47 6.14 -1.10
CA TYR A 120 22.97 5.48 -2.30
C TYR A 120 22.26 6.49 -3.21
N PRO A 121 23.02 7.38 -3.90
CA PRO A 121 22.44 8.45 -4.73
C PRO A 121 21.60 7.91 -5.90
N ASP A 122 21.94 6.73 -6.41
CA ASP A 122 21.25 6.05 -7.51
C ASP A 122 20.02 5.25 -7.07
N LEU A 123 19.68 5.29 -5.77
CA LEU A 123 18.48 4.61 -5.26
C LEU A 123 17.24 5.08 -5.99
N HIS A 124 16.50 4.17 -6.61
CA HIS A 124 15.32 4.47 -7.42
C HIS A 124 14.10 3.66 -6.98
N LEU A 125 12.95 4.31 -6.87
CA LEU A 125 11.68 3.71 -6.48
C LEU A 125 10.68 3.68 -7.64
N TYR A 126 10.29 2.48 -8.05
CA TYR A 126 9.16 2.24 -8.94
C TYR A 126 7.89 2.01 -8.13
N ILE A 127 6.83 2.75 -8.44
CA ILE A 127 5.54 2.69 -7.74
C ILE A 127 4.46 2.32 -8.74
N ALA A 128 3.84 1.15 -8.57
CA ALA A 128 2.71 0.76 -9.41
C ALA A 128 1.47 1.59 -9.07
N GLY A 129 0.77 2.04 -10.13
CA GLY A 129 -0.41 2.88 -10.04
C GLY A 129 -0.19 4.31 -10.50
N ASN A 130 -1.29 5.06 -10.55
CA ASN A 130 -1.28 6.44 -11.04
C ASN A 130 -0.49 7.38 -10.12
N ASP A 131 0.17 8.36 -10.74
CA ASP A 131 0.82 9.45 -10.01
C ASP A 131 -0.23 10.39 -9.40
N ILE A 132 -0.46 10.23 -8.10
CA ILE A 132 -1.38 11.09 -7.33
C ILE A 132 -0.77 12.42 -6.93
N THR A 133 0.50 12.68 -7.25
CA THR A 133 1.23 13.91 -6.92
C THR A 133 1.21 14.93 -8.06
N SER A 134 0.82 14.52 -9.27
CA SER A 134 0.83 15.33 -10.51
C SER A 134 -0.56 15.48 -11.13
N VAL A 135 -1.64 15.27 -10.36
CA VAL A 135 -3.02 15.47 -10.83
C VAL A 135 -3.44 16.92 -10.78
N SER A 136 -4.50 17.28 -11.54
CA SER A 136 -5.07 18.64 -11.52
C SER A 136 -5.63 19.00 -10.13
N LEU A 137 -5.71 20.31 -9.83
CA LEU A 137 -6.16 20.81 -8.51
C LEU A 137 -7.53 20.27 -8.08
N ILE A 138 -8.43 20.01 -9.03
CA ILE A 138 -9.78 19.48 -8.77
C ILE A 138 -9.74 18.01 -8.30
N HIS A 139 -8.75 17.25 -8.74
CA HIS A 139 -8.59 15.83 -8.41
C HIS A 139 -7.55 15.58 -7.31
N TYR A 140 -6.94 16.63 -6.78
CA TYR A 140 -5.83 16.56 -5.86
C TYR A 140 -6.29 16.18 -4.45
N SER A 141 -5.89 15.00 -3.98
CA SER A 141 -6.17 14.55 -2.61
C SER A 141 -5.19 15.14 -1.60
N SER A 142 -5.60 15.23 -0.33
CA SER A 142 -4.72 15.65 0.76
C SER A 142 -3.47 14.77 0.86
N TYR A 143 -3.61 13.46 0.65
CA TYR A 143 -2.46 12.56 0.66
C TYR A 143 -1.52 12.80 -0.52
N GLY A 144 -2.02 13.00 -1.73
CA GLY A 144 -1.21 13.36 -2.90
C GLY A 144 -0.45 14.67 -2.68
N LYS A 145 -1.12 15.69 -2.11
CA LYS A 145 -0.48 16.96 -1.74
C LYS A 145 0.63 16.77 -0.70
N TYR A 146 0.40 15.93 0.30
CA TYR A 146 1.39 15.59 1.32
C TYR A 146 2.62 14.92 0.71
N LEU A 147 2.41 13.88 -0.12
CA LEU A 147 3.50 13.19 -0.82
C LEU A 147 4.30 14.13 -1.72
N LYS A 148 3.64 15.00 -2.49
CA LYS A 148 4.31 16.01 -3.34
C LYS A 148 5.23 16.92 -2.54
N LYS A 149 4.76 17.39 -1.37
CA LYS A 149 5.60 18.20 -0.45
C LYS A 149 6.80 17.41 0.05
N MET A 150 6.62 16.13 0.40
CA MET A 150 7.72 15.27 0.84
C MET A 150 8.75 15.04 -0.26
N ILE A 151 8.30 14.67 -1.47
CA ILE A 151 9.17 14.47 -2.64
C ILE A 151 10.02 15.72 -2.91
N LYS A 152 9.38 16.91 -2.85
CA LYS A 152 10.10 18.18 -3.00
C LYS A 152 11.07 18.44 -1.85
N LYS A 153 10.61 18.27 -0.59
CA LYS A 153 11.43 18.53 0.61
C LYS A 153 12.66 17.63 0.67
N TYR A 154 12.54 16.38 0.25
CA TYR A 154 13.61 15.37 0.29
C TYR A 154 14.41 15.32 -1.02
N ASP A 155 14.06 16.16 -2.00
CA ASP A 155 14.69 16.20 -3.32
C ASP A 155 14.75 14.80 -3.98
N LEU A 156 13.61 14.11 -4.02
CA LEU A 156 13.50 12.74 -4.53
C LEU A 156 12.86 12.66 -5.93
N ARG A 157 12.67 13.79 -6.61
CA ARG A 157 11.92 13.82 -7.87
C ARG A 157 12.52 12.93 -8.96
N THR A 158 13.82 12.87 -9.06
CA THR A 158 14.56 12.04 -10.03
C THR A 158 14.69 10.58 -9.61
N ASN A 159 14.44 10.29 -8.33
CA ASN A 159 14.57 8.97 -7.73
C ASN A 159 13.26 8.17 -7.69
N ILE A 160 12.18 8.67 -8.31
CA ILE A 160 10.84 8.08 -8.23
C ILE A 160 10.20 8.01 -9.61
N THR A 161 9.63 6.86 -9.92
CA THR A 161 8.80 6.65 -11.10
C THR A 161 7.46 6.04 -10.73
N PHE A 162 6.36 6.72 -11.07
CA PHE A 162 5.03 6.11 -11.07
C PHE A 162 4.82 5.42 -12.42
N THR A 163 4.54 4.13 -12.40
CA THR A 163 4.47 3.32 -13.64
C THR A 163 3.14 3.45 -14.36
N GLY A 164 2.13 4.04 -13.72
CA GLY A 164 0.74 3.85 -14.11
C GLY A 164 0.19 2.48 -13.67
N PRO A 165 -1.08 2.19 -13.98
CA PRO A 165 -1.66 0.87 -13.74
C PRO A 165 -0.91 -0.21 -14.52
N LEU A 166 -0.61 -1.32 -13.86
CA LEU A 166 0.08 -2.46 -14.44
C LEU A 166 -0.85 -3.68 -14.49
N ASP A 167 -0.82 -4.41 -15.59
CA ASP A 167 -1.39 -5.76 -15.68
C ASP A 167 -0.47 -6.79 -14.99
N ALA A 168 -0.88 -8.06 -14.96
CA ALA A 168 -0.14 -9.10 -14.27
C ALA A 168 1.27 -9.30 -14.83
N ASP A 169 1.41 -9.33 -16.16
CA ASP A 169 2.69 -9.56 -16.83
C ASP A 169 3.65 -8.39 -16.65
N SER A 170 3.14 -7.18 -16.68
CA SER A 170 3.91 -5.96 -16.39
C SER A 170 4.35 -5.91 -14.93
N MET A 171 3.48 -6.34 -13.99
CA MET A 171 3.84 -6.47 -12.59
C MET A 171 5.01 -7.44 -12.41
N VAL A 172 4.96 -8.64 -13.02
CA VAL A 172 6.06 -9.63 -13.00
C VAL A 172 7.37 -8.99 -13.44
N LYS A 173 7.36 -8.25 -14.55
CA LYS A 173 8.57 -7.56 -15.06
C LYS A 173 9.17 -6.59 -14.03
N TYR A 174 8.34 -5.81 -13.33
CA TYR A 174 8.83 -4.89 -12.30
C TYR A 174 9.33 -5.62 -11.05
N TYR A 175 8.70 -6.72 -10.63
CA TYR A 175 9.22 -7.55 -9.54
C TYR A 175 10.59 -8.15 -9.89
N LEU A 176 10.73 -8.74 -11.08
CA LEU A 176 11.99 -9.35 -11.54
C LEU A 176 13.12 -8.33 -11.71
N ARG A 177 12.76 -7.12 -12.15
CA ARG A 177 13.71 -6.02 -12.32
C ARG A 177 14.19 -5.44 -10.99
N ALA A 178 13.33 -5.40 -9.99
CA ALA A 178 13.64 -4.73 -8.73
C ALA A 178 14.72 -5.46 -7.93
N HIS A 179 15.61 -4.68 -7.29
CA HIS A 179 16.55 -5.22 -6.32
C HIS A 179 15.84 -5.61 -5.02
N VAL A 180 14.88 -4.80 -4.58
CA VAL A 180 14.10 -5.05 -3.37
C VAL A 180 12.63 -4.74 -3.61
N PHE A 181 11.75 -5.69 -3.28
CA PHE A 181 10.32 -5.42 -3.14
C PHE A 181 10.03 -4.87 -1.74
N ILE A 182 9.17 -3.84 -1.66
CA ILE A 182 8.80 -3.19 -0.39
C ILE A 182 7.31 -3.31 -0.15
N CYS A 183 6.94 -3.79 1.05
CA CYS A 183 5.57 -3.81 1.55
C CYS A 183 5.46 -3.00 2.86
N PRO A 184 5.37 -1.65 2.79
CA PRO A 184 5.43 -0.76 3.95
C PRO A 184 4.05 -0.50 4.58
N SER A 185 3.05 -1.29 4.24
CA SER A 185 1.67 -1.12 4.70
C SER A 185 1.59 -1.13 6.22
N ALA A 186 0.78 -0.22 6.79
CA ALA A 186 0.59 -0.13 8.24
C ALA A 186 -0.15 -1.36 8.81
N ILE A 187 -0.96 -2.02 8.00
CA ILE A 187 -1.65 -3.27 8.33
C ILE A 187 -1.87 -4.08 7.06
N GLU A 188 -1.63 -5.37 7.15
CA GLU A 188 -1.91 -6.35 6.10
C GLU A 188 -2.35 -7.68 6.74
N ASN A 189 -3.23 -8.38 6.03
CA ASN A 189 -3.61 -9.75 6.35
C ASN A 189 -3.36 -10.61 5.11
N SER A 190 -2.17 -11.21 4.98
CA SER A 190 -1.76 -12.02 3.83
C SER A 190 -1.84 -11.23 2.49
N PRO A 191 -0.99 -10.21 2.28
CA PRO A 191 -1.03 -9.41 1.05
C PRO A 191 -0.57 -10.23 -0.14
N ASN A 192 -1.40 -10.31 -1.19
CA ASN A 192 -1.07 -11.04 -2.42
C ASN A 192 0.24 -10.56 -3.05
N SER A 193 0.51 -9.25 -2.98
CA SER A 193 1.74 -8.67 -3.50
C SER A 193 3.02 -9.19 -2.84
N LEU A 194 2.97 -9.55 -1.56
CA LEU A 194 4.11 -10.19 -0.88
C LEU A 194 4.25 -11.65 -1.32
N GLY A 195 3.12 -12.38 -1.40
CA GLY A 195 3.13 -13.76 -1.91
C GLY A 195 3.63 -13.84 -3.36
N GLU A 196 3.22 -12.89 -4.20
CA GLU A 196 3.70 -12.75 -5.58
C GLU A 196 5.22 -12.50 -5.64
N ALA A 197 5.75 -11.63 -4.77
CA ALA A 197 7.19 -11.40 -4.67
C ALA A 197 7.98 -12.63 -4.18
N GLN A 198 7.35 -13.49 -3.37
CA GLN A 198 7.97 -14.71 -2.85
C GLN A 198 7.95 -15.87 -3.85
N LEU A 199 7.04 -15.85 -4.83
CA LEU A 199 6.97 -16.86 -5.89
C LEU A 199 8.03 -16.66 -6.97
N LEU A 200 8.46 -15.42 -7.20
CA LEU A 200 9.46 -15.03 -8.18
C LEU A 200 10.88 -15.15 -7.64
#